data_460528d6b0997618eea24503a8dfe161
#
_entry.id   460528d6b0997618eea24503a8dfe161
#
_cell.length_a   1.000
_cell.length_b   1.000
_cell.length_c   1.000
_cell.angle_alpha   90.00
_cell.angle_beta   90.00
_cell.angle_gamma   90.00
#
_symmetry.space_group_name_H-M   'P 1'
#
loop_
_entity.id
_entity.type
_entity.pdbx_description
1 polymer ?
#
loop_
_entity_poly.entity_id
_entity_poly.type
_entity_poly.pdbx_seq_one_letter_code
_entity_poly.pdbx_strand_id
1 'polypeptide(L)'
;REVRRLIRLCQQCGTPFTFRAAGSSLSGQCSSEDVLIVCNDGFKKMEVIDDGKALKCECGVIGSDANDLLKPYNRKIGPDPATLATALVGGILNNNSSGMCCGTAQNSYKTIRSIRVVLLDGTVLDTSDKKSIEQFLREKPQMVEDILQLRKEILADEELTHLIHHKYKIKNTTGYGLNSLVDFEDIIDIINHLFIGSEGTLGFVSEIVYNTVEDVPHKGCGLMFFSTLNDASLAVVALANMGREKVVAAEMMDYQSLKAVQTLENVPEFVREVPEGTSAILFQTESYSKDTVDENLAFIKEQLKDIPTAIPSLYSQDPKEYDSWWAIRKGILPIVGGQR
;
A
#
# COMPACT_ATOMS: atom_id res chain seq x y z
N ARG A 1 22.39 16.06 -2.38
CA ARG A 1 22.90 17.43 -2.12
C ARG A 1 21.89 18.50 -2.52
N GLU A 2 21.23 18.38 -3.67
CA GLU A 2 20.25 19.35 -4.19
C GLU A 2 19.06 19.53 -3.27
N VAL A 3 18.44 18.44 -2.83
CA VAL A 3 17.30 18.48 -1.89
C VAL A 3 17.64 19.26 -0.62
N ARG A 4 18.83 19.03 -0.02
CA ARG A 4 19.27 19.80 1.16
C ARG A 4 19.41 21.31 0.88
N ARG A 5 19.84 21.65 -0.35
CA ARG A 5 19.97 23.07 -0.76
C ARG A 5 18.58 23.70 -0.93
N LEU A 6 17.64 22.97 -1.56
CA LEU A 6 16.27 23.45 -1.74
C LEU A 6 15.57 23.66 -0.39
N ILE A 7 15.64 22.67 0.52
CA ILE A 7 15.06 22.79 1.86
C ILE A 7 15.59 24.04 2.56
N ARG A 8 16.92 24.23 2.58
CA ARG A 8 17.55 25.41 3.21
C ARG A 8 17.13 26.73 2.56
N LEU A 9 17.03 26.76 1.23
CA LEU A 9 16.59 27.95 0.51
C LEU A 9 15.16 28.32 0.87
N CYS A 10 14.25 27.35 0.84
CA CYS A 10 12.85 27.55 1.22
C CYS A 10 12.74 28.08 2.66
N GLN A 11 13.50 27.49 3.59
CA GLN A 11 13.53 27.97 4.98
C GLN A 11 14.07 29.41 5.09
N GLN A 12 15.16 29.74 4.40
CA GLN A 12 15.72 31.09 4.41
C GLN A 12 14.78 32.15 3.84
N CYS A 13 13.97 31.74 2.84
CA CYS A 13 12.96 32.61 2.23
C CYS A 13 11.63 32.61 2.98
N GLY A 14 11.47 31.80 4.04
CA GLY A 14 10.17 31.61 4.71
C GLY A 14 9.08 31.07 3.79
N THR A 15 9.45 30.32 2.76
CA THR A 15 8.53 29.83 1.73
C THR A 15 8.17 28.38 2.00
N PRO A 16 6.88 28.03 2.15
CA PRO A 16 6.42 26.66 2.26
C PRO A 16 6.78 25.84 1.02
N PHE A 17 6.95 24.52 1.18
CA PHE A 17 7.18 23.62 0.07
C PHE A 17 6.54 22.26 0.31
N THR A 18 6.21 21.59 -0.78
CA THR A 18 5.62 20.25 -0.78
C THR A 18 6.40 19.34 -1.71
N PHE A 19 6.72 18.12 -1.25
CA PHE A 19 7.27 17.09 -2.12
C PHE A 19 6.16 16.39 -2.89
N ARG A 20 6.39 16.17 -4.19
CA ARG A 20 5.48 15.42 -5.05
C ARG A 20 6.22 14.30 -5.76
N ALA A 21 5.74 13.08 -5.60
CA ALA A 21 6.12 11.90 -6.38
C ALA A 21 5.30 11.87 -7.70
N ALA A 22 4.63 10.77 -8.03
CA ALA A 22 3.78 10.67 -9.23
C ALA A 22 2.48 11.50 -9.14
N GLY A 23 2.09 11.95 -7.95
CA GLY A 23 0.88 12.77 -7.75
C GLY A 23 -0.43 12.01 -7.94
N SER A 24 -0.42 10.68 -7.73
CA SER A 24 -1.60 9.81 -7.89
C SER A 24 -2.55 9.81 -6.68
N SER A 25 -2.26 10.58 -5.64
CA SER A 25 -3.12 10.75 -4.46
C SER A 25 -4.42 11.47 -4.78
N LEU A 26 -5.51 11.05 -4.13
CA LEU A 26 -6.86 11.59 -4.35
C LEU A 26 -7.24 12.72 -3.37
N SER A 27 -6.47 12.91 -2.30
CA SER A 27 -6.82 13.84 -1.20
C SER A 27 -6.13 15.20 -1.30
N GLY A 28 -5.41 15.48 -2.41
CA GLY A 28 -4.81 16.78 -2.67
C GLY A 28 -3.49 17.08 -1.94
N GLN A 29 -2.99 16.18 -1.09
CA GLN A 29 -1.76 16.37 -0.30
C GLN A 29 -0.48 16.54 -1.14
N CYS A 30 -0.52 16.18 -2.40
CA CYS A 30 0.57 16.36 -3.36
C CYS A 30 0.47 17.66 -4.17
N SER A 31 -0.39 18.58 -3.76
CA SER A 31 -0.60 19.88 -4.40
C SER A 31 -0.16 21.01 -3.46
N SER A 32 0.28 22.12 -4.01
CA SER A 32 0.71 23.30 -3.26
C SER A 32 0.46 24.56 -4.10
N GLU A 33 0.14 25.66 -3.43
CA GLU A 33 0.12 27.01 -4.02
C GLU A 33 1.50 27.67 -3.95
N ASP A 34 2.43 27.09 -3.16
CA ASP A 34 3.81 27.53 -2.99
C ASP A 34 4.78 26.68 -3.82
N VAL A 35 5.97 26.40 -3.30
CA VAL A 35 6.99 25.60 -4.01
C VAL A 35 6.62 24.13 -4.03
N LEU A 36 6.39 23.58 -5.23
CA LEU A 36 6.19 22.15 -5.45
C LEU A 36 7.49 21.51 -5.95
N ILE A 37 8.08 20.62 -5.15
CA ILE A 37 9.30 19.89 -5.49
C ILE A 37 8.92 18.53 -6.09
N VAL A 38 8.99 18.43 -7.41
CA VAL A 38 8.62 17.21 -8.16
C VAL A 38 9.84 16.28 -8.26
N CYS A 39 9.67 15.04 -7.81
CA CYS A 39 10.76 14.05 -7.65
C CYS A 39 10.63 12.86 -8.61
N ASN A 40 10.18 13.09 -9.87
CA ASN A 40 9.90 12.00 -10.83
C ASN A 40 11.07 11.70 -11.81
N ASP A 41 12.05 12.60 -11.97
CA ASP A 41 13.12 12.47 -12.96
C ASP A 41 14.47 12.00 -12.39
N GLY A 42 14.57 11.84 -11.08
CA GLY A 42 15.78 11.40 -10.40
C GLY A 42 15.51 10.25 -9.43
N PHE A 43 16.57 9.81 -8.75
CA PHE A 43 16.45 8.80 -7.69
C PHE A 43 15.92 7.45 -8.18
N LYS A 44 16.51 6.89 -9.25
CA LYS A 44 16.00 5.66 -9.93
C LYS A 44 16.90 4.44 -9.73
N LYS A 45 17.89 4.48 -8.84
CA LYS A 45 18.76 3.33 -8.61
C LYS A 45 18.03 2.25 -7.83
N MET A 46 18.31 1.01 -8.22
CA MET A 46 17.80 -0.20 -7.59
C MET A 46 18.93 -1.21 -7.42
N GLU A 47 18.90 -1.96 -6.34
CA GLU A 47 19.83 -3.04 -6.04
C GLU A 47 19.08 -4.17 -5.30
N VAL A 48 19.12 -5.36 -5.88
CA VAL A 48 18.61 -6.56 -5.22
C VAL A 48 19.68 -7.07 -4.25
N ILE A 49 19.31 -7.28 -3.02
CA ILE A 49 20.20 -7.78 -1.96
C ILE A 49 19.61 -9.03 -1.30
N ASP A 50 20.47 -9.81 -0.63
CA ASP A 50 20.10 -11.03 0.09
C ASP A 50 19.34 -12.03 -0.82
N ASP A 51 19.84 -12.30 -2.03
CA ASP A 51 19.24 -13.25 -2.99
C ASP A 51 17.75 -12.99 -3.23
N GLY A 52 17.39 -11.73 -3.43
CA GLY A 52 16.02 -11.30 -3.70
C GLY A 52 15.19 -11.04 -2.44
N LYS A 53 15.65 -11.38 -1.24
CA LYS A 53 14.89 -11.19 0.01
C LYS A 53 14.77 -9.74 0.43
N ALA A 54 15.58 -8.85 -0.15
CA ALA A 54 15.43 -7.43 0.03
C ALA A 54 15.73 -6.67 -1.27
N LEU A 55 15.11 -5.50 -1.39
CA LEU A 55 15.33 -4.53 -2.45
C LEU A 55 15.70 -3.19 -1.83
N LYS A 56 16.87 -2.70 -2.21
CA LYS A 56 17.28 -1.32 -1.96
C LYS A 56 16.92 -0.48 -3.18
N CYS A 57 16.18 0.58 -3.01
CA CYS A 57 15.76 1.45 -4.11
C CYS A 57 15.70 2.91 -3.69
N GLU A 58 15.99 3.80 -4.63
CA GLU A 58 15.80 5.23 -4.46
C GLU A 58 14.31 5.59 -4.63
N CYS A 59 13.88 6.70 -4.05
CA CYS A 59 12.46 7.08 -3.94
C CYS A 59 11.74 7.36 -5.26
N GLY A 60 12.48 7.61 -6.36
CA GLY A 60 11.92 7.87 -7.70
C GLY A 60 11.72 6.62 -8.56
N VAL A 61 11.97 5.43 -8.01
CA VAL A 61 11.71 4.16 -8.69
C VAL A 61 10.20 3.94 -8.79
N ILE A 62 9.73 3.48 -9.95
CA ILE A 62 8.33 3.07 -10.15
C ILE A 62 8.12 1.68 -9.51
N GLY A 63 7.00 1.50 -8.83
CA GLY A 63 6.73 0.24 -8.12
C GLY A 63 6.70 -1.00 -9.02
N SER A 64 6.20 -0.90 -10.27
CA SER A 64 6.25 -1.99 -11.25
C SER A 64 7.68 -2.33 -11.67
N ASP A 65 8.55 -1.32 -11.85
CA ASP A 65 9.95 -1.55 -12.26
C ASP A 65 10.71 -2.29 -11.14
N ALA A 66 10.39 -1.97 -9.88
CA ALA A 66 10.91 -2.70 -8.73
C ALA A 66 10.50 -4.18 -8.77
N ASN A 67 9.25 -4.47 -9.09
CA ASN A 67 8.75 -5.84 -9.22
C ASN A 67 9.36 -6.56 -10.43
N ASP A 68 9.53 -5.88 -11.57
CA ASP A 68 10.17 -6.47 -12.75
C ASP A 68 11.61 -6.91 -12.45
N LEU A 69 12.36 -6.13 -11.66
CA LEU A 69 13.70 -6.50 -11.22
C LEU A 69 13.70 -7.71 -10.27
N LEU A 70 12.62 -7.92 -9.50
CA LEU A 70 12.49 -9.01 -8.53
C LEU A 70 11.91 -10.31 -9.13
N LYS A 71 11.31 -10.28 -10.33
CA LYS A 71 10.73 -11.46 -11.01
C LYS A 71 11.67 -12.67 -11.08
N PRO A 72 12.98 -12.53 -11.42
CA PRO A 72 13.89 -13.68 -11.47
C PRO A 72 14.04 -14.41 -10.12
N TYR A 73 13.69 -13.76 -9.04
CA TYR A 73 13.75 -14.29 -7.67
C TYR A 73 12.40 -14.83 -7.19
N ASN A 74 11.34 -14.80 -8.02
CA ASN A 74 9.95 -15.09 -7.65
C ASN A 74 9.50 -14.23 -6.45
N ARG A 75 9.86 -12.94 -6.46
CA ARG A 75 9.57 -12.01 -5.37
C ARG A 75 9.06 -10.68 -5.91
N LYS A 76 8.45 -9.91 -5.01
CA LYS A 76 7.95 -8.56 -5.29
C LYS A 76 8.08 -7.69 -4.04
N ILE A 77 7.91 -6.37 -4.19
CA ILE A 77 7.72 -5.49 -3.03
C ILE A 77 6.35 -5.78 -2.41
N GLY A 78 6.25 -5.62 -1.10
CA GLY A 78 5.02 -5.92 -0.37
C GLY A 78 3.83 -5.01 -0.74
N PRO A 79 3.98 -3.67 -0.72
CA PRO A 79 2.89 -2.76 -1.06
C PRO A 79 2.51 -2.85 -2.54
N ASP A 80 1.20 -3.01 -2.83
CA ASP A 80 0.64 -3.22 -4.18
C ASP A 80 -0.48 -2.22 -4.52
N PRO A 81 -0.28 -0.88 -4.40
CA PRO A 81 -1.33 0.07 -4.71
C PRO A 81 -1.86 -0.10 -6.14
N ALA A 82 -3.13 0.24 -6.37
CA ALA A 82 -3.75 0.15 -7.70
C ALA A 82 -2.96 0.93 -8.78
N THR A 83 -2.22 1.96 -8.36
CA THR A 83 -1.35 2.79 -9.22
C THR A 83 0.09 2.29 -9.31
N LEU A 84 0.39 1.04 -8.95
CA LEU A 84 1.76 0.50 -8.89
C LEU A 84 2.56 0.71 -10.17
N ALA A 85 1.89 0.70 -11.33
CA ALA A 85 2.50 0.93 -12.65
C ALA A 85 3.00 2.38 -12.87
N THR A 86 2.62 3.32 -12.01
CA THR A 86 3.00 4.74 -12.14
C THR A 86 3.47 5.36 -10.84
N ALA A 87 3.07 4.79 -9.70
CA ALA A 87 3.42 5.31 -8.39
C ALA A 87 4.92 5.09 -8.09
N LEU A 88 5.56 6.12 -7.55
CA LEU A 88 6.94 6.06 -7.11
C LEU A 88 7.05 5.45 -5.71
N VAL A 89 8.07 4.64 -5.48
CA VAL A 89 8.29 3.93 -4.20
C VAL A 89 8.34 4.91 -3.01
N GLY A 90 8.93 6.09 -3.18
CA GLY A 90 8.92 7.13 -2.15
C GLY A 90 7.51 7.63 -1.81
N GLY A 91 6.63 7.77 -2.81
CA GLY A 91 5.22 8.11 -2.61
C GLY A 91 4.44 6.97 -1.95
N ILE A 92 4.71 5.73 -2.37
CA ILE A 92 4.09 4.52 -1.79
C ILE A 92 4.40 4.43 -0.29
N LEU A 93 5.65 4.66 0.11
CA LEU A 93 6.08 4.66 1.51
C LEU A 93 5.43 5.81 2.29
N ASN A 94 5.60 7.05 1.80
CA ASN A 94 5.14 8.24 2.53
C ASN A 94 3.61 8.32 2.67
N ASN A 95 2.84 7.66 1.80
CA ASN A 95 1.39 7.53 1.94
C ASN A 95 0.98 6.27 2.72
N ASN A 96 1.89 5.32 2.98
CA ASN A 96 1.58 3.95 3.41
C ASN A 96 0.59 3.28 2.47
N SER A 97 0.76 3.51 1.17
CA SER A 97 -0.14 2.99 0.14
C SER A 97 -0.18 1.48 0.21
N SER A 98 -1.37 0.93 0.23
CA SER A 98 -1.58 -0.51 0.20
C SER A 98 -2.70 -0.86 -0.76
N GLY A 99 -2.48 -1.91 -1.53
CA GLY A 99 -3.43 -2.40 -2.50
C GLY A 99 -4.37 -3.47 -1.96
N MET A 100 -4.88 -4.23 -2.88
CA MET A 100 -5.93 -5.22 -2.61
C MET A 100 -5.38 -6.49 -1.98
N CYS A 101 -4.19 -6.94 -2.41
CA CYS A 101 -3.61 -8.19 -1.93
C CYS A 101 -2.68 -7.99 -0.73
N CYS A 102 -1.93 -6.90 -0.65
CA CYS A 102 -1.01 -6.68 0.48
C CYS A 102 -1.76 -6.41 1.80
N GLY A 103 -2.89 -5.72 1.74
CA GLY A 103 -3.65 -5.33 2.93
C GLY A 103 -2.78 -4.63 3.98
N THR A 104 -2.97 -5.00 5.24
CA THR A 104 -2.10 -4.57 6.36
C THR A 104 -0.94 -5.53 6.62
N ALA A 105 -0.92 -6.70 5.97
CA ALA A 105 0.07 -7.75 6.24
C ALA A 105 1.39 -7.53 5.50
N GLN A 106 1.36 -6.87 4.33
CA GLN A 106 2.52 -6.69 3.45
C GLN A 106 2.70 -5.25 2.97
N ASN A 107 2.07 -4.27 3.61
CA ASN A 107 2.24 -2.86 3.30
C ASN A 107 3.65 -2.35 3.67
N SER A 108 3.95 -1.08 3.38
CA SER A 108 5.25 -0.48 3.70
C SER A 108 5.60 -0.62 5.18
N TYR A 109 4.63 -0.47 6.09
CA TYR A 109 4.83 -0.59 7.52
C TYR A 109 5.33 -1.98 7.98
N LYS A 110 4.90 -3.04 7.31
CA LYS A 110 5.31 -4.42 7.64
C LYS A 110 6.55 -4.91 6.90
N THR A 111 6.93 -4.22 5.81
CA THR A 111 8.01 -4.68 4.93
C THR A 111 9.22 -3.77 4.90
N ILE A 112 9.16 -2.58 5.52
CA ILE A 112 10.31 -1.71 5.62
C ILE A 112 11.46 -2.38 6.42
N ARG A 113 12.70 -2.24 5.93
CA ARG A 113 13.92 -2.64 6.64
C ARG A 113 14.70 -1.42 7.11
N SER A 114 14.87 -0.43 6.23
CA SER A 114 15.58 0.82 6.54
C SER A 114 15.23 1.92 5.54
N ILE A 115 15.51 3.17 5.94
CA ILE A 115 15.34 4.34 5.10
C ILE A 115 16.56 5.25 5.19
N ARG A 116 16.76 6.03 4.13
CA ARG A 116 17.67 7.17 4.17
C ARG A 116 16.89 8.45 3.97
N VAL A 117 16.93 9.34 4.96
CA VAL A 117 16.12 10.56 5.00
C VAL A 117 16.97 11.81 5.11
N VAL A 118 16.42 12.89 4.60
CA VAL A 118 16.89 14.25 4.84
C VAL A 118 15.82 14.97 5.66
N LEU A 119 16.12 15.28 6.91
CA LEU A 119 15.22 16.03 7.78
C LEU A 119 15.09 17.48 7.30
N LEU A 120 14.06 18.18 7.79
CA LEU A 120 13.79 19.56 7.38
C LEU A 120 14.92 20.53 7.72
N ASP A 121 15.72 20.27 8.75
CA ASP A 121 16.92 21.06 9.08
C ASP A 121 18.16 20.70 8.22
N GLY A 122 18.01 19.75 7.31
CA GLY A 122 19.06 19.25 6.42
C GLY A 122 19.95 18.17 7.03
N THR A 123 19.65 17.67 8.24
CA THR A 123 20.31 16.47 8.80
C THR A 123 20.00 15.27 7.93
N VAL A 124 21.00 14.41 7.72
CA VAL A 124 20.82 13.15 6.98
C VAL A 124 20.91 12.00 7.97
N LEU A 125 19.92 11.11 7.93
CA LEU A 125 19.92 9.86 8.67
C LEU A 125 19.78 8.71 7.67
N ASP A 126 20.71 7.78 7.71
CA ASP A 126 20.65 6.49 7.04
C ASP A 126 20.51 5.39 8.10
N THR A 127 19.33 4.80 8.21
CA THR A 127 19.04 3.83 9.27
C THR A 127 19.61 2.44 8.99
N SER A 128 20.28 2.25 7.84
CA SER A 128 21.07 1.05 7.53
C SER A 128 22.55 1.19 7.92
N ASP A 129 23.03 2.40 8.19
CA ASP A 129 24.44 2.71 8.49
C ASP A 129 24.64 3.06 9.97
N LYS A 130 25.35 2.20 10.70
CA LYS A 130 25.66 2.40 12.13
C LYS A 130 26.32 3.73 12.40
N LYS A 131 27.22 4.20 11.53
CA LYS A 131 27.91 5.49 11.71
C LYS A 131 26.94 6.66 11.56
N SER A 132 26.01 6.57 10.61
CA SER A 132 24.97 7.56 10.44
C SER A 132 24.03 7.61 11.64
N ILE A 133 23.65 6.47 12.18
CA ILE A 133 22.84 6.36 13.40
C ILE A 133 23.57 7.00 14.60
N GLU A 134 24.81 6.61 14.85
CA GLU A 134 25.62 7.16 15.96
C GLU A 134 25.80 8.67 15.84
N GLN A 135 26.00 9.17 14.63
CA GLN A 135 26.08 10.60 14.36
C GLN A 135 24.76 11.29 14.68
N PHE A 136 23.63 10.75 14.19
CA PHE A 136 22.30 11.27 14.42
C PHE A 136 21.96 11.36 15.91
N LEU A 137 22.21 10.30 16.68
CA LEU A 137 21.95 10.25 18.11
C LEU A 137 22.76 11.32 18.88
N ARG A 138 23.98 11.63 18.43
CA ARG A 138 24.81 12.70 19.02
C ARG A 138 24.34 14.10 18.63
N GLU A 139 23.90 14.29 17.38
CA GLU A 139 23.52 15.61 16.85
C GLU A 139 22.08 16.00 17.19
N LYS A 140 21.21 15.03 17.49
CA LYS A 140 19.77 15.21 17.74
C LYS A 140 19.28 14.60 19.06
N PRO A 141 20.00 14.75 20.18
CA PRO A 141 19.61 14.11 21.45
C PRO A 141 18.22 14.57 21.92
N GLN A 142 17.89 15.86 21.75
CA GLN A 142 16.60 16.39 22.18
C GLN A 142 15.45 15.78 21.36
N MET A 143 15.58 15.64 20.03
CA MET A 143 14.58 15.01 19.20
C MET A 143 14.35 13.55 19.61
N VAL A 144 15.41 12.82 19.93
CA VAL A 144 15.34 11.44 20.41
C VAL A 144 14.59 11.40 21.76
N GLU A 145 14.95 12.27 22.70
CA GLU A 145 14.31 12.36 24.01
C GLU A 145 12.82 12.69 23.89
N ASP A 146 12.47 13.66 23.04
CA ASP A 146 11.07 14.07 22.80
C ASP A 146 10.22 12.92 22.24
N ILE A 147 10.75 12.14 21.27
CA ILE A 147 10.05 10.97 20.71
C ILE A 147 9.87 9.88 21.79
N LEU A 148 10.91 9.60 22.58
CA LEU A 148 10.84 8.60 23.64
C LEU A 148 9.91 9.05 24.79
N GLN A 149 9.86 10.33 25.09
CA GLN A 149 8.94 10.90 26.06
C GLN A 149 7.50 10.78 25.58
N LEU A 150 7.23 11.13 24.31
CA LEU A 150 5.90 10.95 23.70
C LEU A 150 5.46 9.49 23.73
N ARG A 151 6.38 8.55 23.41
CA ARG A 151 6.13 7.12 23.55
C ARG A 151 5.72 6.75 24.97
N LYS A 152 6.45 7.22 25.98
CA LYS A 152 6.18 6.94 27.38
C LYS A 152 4.81 7.47 27.83
N GLU A 153 4.43 8.65 27.35
CA GLU A 153 3.12 9.24 27.64
C GLU A 153 1.98 8.43 27.03
N ILE A 154 2.13 7.99 25.78
CA ILE A 154 1.14 7.13 25.10
C ILE A 154 0.99 5.79 25.84
N LEU A 155 2.10 5.15 26.22
CA LEU A 155 2.06 3.86 26.90
C LEU A 155 1.52 3.94 28.34
N ALA A 156 1.60 5.11 28.98
CA ALA A 156 1.02 5.35 30.30
C ALA A 156 -0.52 5.49 30.25
N ASP A 157 -1.08 5.76 29.08
CA ASP A 157 -2.51 5.84 28.83
C ASP A 157 -2.99 4.52 28.17
N GLU A 158 -3.55 3.62 28.98
CA GLU A 158 -4.00 2.30 28.51
C GLU A 158 -5.15 2.42 27.49
N GLU A 159 -6.05 3.41 27.65
CA GLU A 159 -7.17 3.60 26.73
C GLU A 159 -6.67 4.06 25.35
N LEU A 160 -5.75 5.03 25.32
CA LEU A 160 -5.13 5.51 24.10
C LEU A 160 -4.31 4.40 23.40
N THR A 161 -3.53 3.64 24.16
CA THR A 161 -2.76 2.50 23.65
C THR A 161 -3.68 1.46 23.01
N HIS A 162 -4.77 1.11 23.67
CA HIS A 162 -5.77 0.17 23.14
C HIS A 162 -6.46 0.73 21.88
N LEU A 163 -6.78 2.03 21.86
CA LEU A 163 -7.37 2.70 20.70
C LEU A 163 -6.42 2.67 19.49
N ILE A 164 -5.12 2.95 19.70
CA ILE A 164 -4.10 2.87 18.65
C ILE A 164 -4.05 1.45 18.08
N HIS A 165 -3.89 0.44 18.92
CA HIS A 165 -3.87 -0.96 18.46
C HIS A 165 -5.15 -1.33 17.69
N HIS A 166 -6.32 -0.86 18.14
CA HIS A 166 -7.58 -1.13 17.46
C HIS A 166 -7.65 -0.47 16.06
N LYS A 167 -7.29 0.82 15.98
CA LYS A 167 -7.36 1.59 14.73
C LYS A 167 -6.41 1.08 13.64
N TYR A 168 -5.22 0.61 14.02
CA TYR A 168 -4.22 0.12 13.06
C TYR A 168 -4.38 -1.37 12.68
N LYS A 169 -5.46 -2.04 13.11
CA LYS A 169 -5.85 -3.36 12.58
C LYS A 169 -6.35 -3.28 11.13
N ILE A 170 -6.79 -2.11 10.70
CA ILE A 170 -7.22 -1.86 9.32
C ILE A 170 -6.23 -0.95 8.60
N LYS A 171 -6.35 -0.85 7.26
CA LYS A 171 -5.54 0.06 6.45
C LYS A 171 -5.66 1.50 6.97
N ASN A 172 -4.52 2.16 7.12
CA ASN A 172 -4.44 3.55 7.53
C ASN A 172 -3.49 4.31 6.60
N THR A 173 -4.03 5.29 5.88
CA THR A 173 -3.32 6.20 4.95
C THR A 173 -3.65 7.65 5.24
N THR A 174 -4.12 7.97 6.46
CA THR A 174 -4.71 9.28 6.82
C THR A 174 -3.87 10.07 7.82
N GLY A 175 -2.60 9.77 7.95
CA GLY A 175 -1.72 10.50 8.86
C GLY A 175 -0.54 9.67 9.33
N TYR A 176 0.12 10.17 10.36
CA TYR A 176 1.33 9.53 10.91
C TYR A 176 1.03 8.15 11.49
N GLY A 177 1.98 7.25 11.34
CA GLY A 177 1.96 5.92 11.93
C GLY A 177 2.17 5.94 13.44
N LEU A 178 1.18 6.42 14.21
CA LEU A 178 1.26 6.51 15.68
C LEU A 178 1.49 5.15 16.35
N ASN A 179 1.06 4.07 15.70
CA ASN A 179 1.35 2.72 16.16
C ASN A 179 2.85 2.41 16.25
N SER A 180 3.72 3.14 15.55
CA SER A 180 5.17 2.99 15.70
C SER A 180 5.66 3.27 17.13
N LEU A 181 4.98 4.19 17.85
CA LEU A 181 5.28 4.52 19.25
C LEU A 181 4.80 3.45 20.24
N VAL A 182 3.98 2.51 19.79
CA VAL A 182 3.46 1.40 20.60
C VAL A 182 4.12 0.07 20.20
N ASP A 183 4.30 -0.15 18.90
CA ASP A 183 4.79 -1.41 18.34
C ASP A 183 6.31 -1.60 18.55
N PHE A 184 7.10 -0.51 18.68
CA PHE A 184 8.56 -0.56 18.74
C PHE A 184 9.13 0.09 20.01
N GLU A 185 10.31 -0.40 20.44
CA GLU A 185 11.09 0.14 21.56
C GLU A 185 12.33 0.90 21.07
N ASP A 186 12.98 0.40 20.01
CA ASP A 186 14.15 1.01 19.42
C ASP A 186 13.79 2.33 18.70
N ILE A 187 14.53 3.38 19.00
CA ILE A 187 14.28 4.72 18.44
C ILE A 187 14.41 4.75 16.92
N ILE A 188 15.29 3.93 16.34
CA ILE A 188 15.50 3.89 14.90
C ILE A 188 14.33 3.17 14.21
N ASP A 189 13.79 2.12 14.83
CA ASP A 189 12.59 1.44 14.34
C ASP A 189 11.38 2.37 14.43
N ILE A 190 11.24 3.12 15.52
CA ILE A 190 10.18 4.13 15.67
C ILE A 190 10.29 5.16 14.55
N ILE A 191 11.49 5.72 14.30
CA ILE A 191 11.71 6.71 13.25
C ILE A 191 11.40 6.13 11.87
N ASN A 192 11.89 4.94 11.53
CA ASN A 192 11.59 4.27 10.27
C ASN A 192 10.08 4.24 9.98
N HIS A 193 9.30 3.89 11.00
CA HIS A 193 7.85 3.68 10.86
C HIS A 193 7.04 4.98 10.97
N LEU A 194 7.55 6.03 11.65
CA LEU A 194 6.94 7.37 11.66
C LEU A 194 6.99 8.04 10.27
N PHE A 195 8.02 7.75 9.45
CA PHE A 195 8.08 8.25 8.07
C PHE A 195 7.02 7.62 7.16
N ILE A 196 6.50 6.44 7.53
CA ILE A 196 5.45 5.76 6.76
C ILE A 196 4.09 6.42 7.04
N GLY A 197 3.49 6.98 5.99
CA GLY A 197 2.27 7.77 6.11
C GLY A 197 2.49 9.25 6.45
N SER A 198 3.75 9.72 6.46
CA SER A 198 4.09 11.11 6.79
C SER A 198 3.80 12.13 5.67
N GLU A 199 3.50 11.68 4.47
CA GLU A 199 3.23 12.50 3.27
C GLU A 199 4.37 13.48 2.95
N GLY A 200 5.61 13.16 3.36
CA GLY A 200 6.78 14.02 3.17
C GLY A 200 6.89 15.18 4.15
N THR A 201 6.03 15.29 5.16
CA THR A 201 6.02 16.42 6.13
C THR A 201 7.12 16.31 7.18
N LEU A 202 7.67 15.13 7.44
CA LEU A 202 8.78 14.92 8.37
C LEU A 202 10.16 15.08 7.72
N GLY A 203 10.23 15.05 6.40
CA GLY A 203 11.46 15.16 5.62
C GLY A 203 11.38 14.43 4.29
N PHE A 204 12.50 14.38 3.58
CA PHE A 204 12.61 13.75 2.27
C PHE A 204 13.24 12.34 2.39
N VAL A 205 12.48 11.32 2.07
CA VAL A 205 13.00 9.94 1.97
C VAL A 205 13.70 9.78 0.62
N SER A 206 15.01 9.57 0.62
CA SER A 206 15.81 9.45 -0.60
C SER A 206 16.05 8.02 -1.04
N GLU A 207 16.10 7.09 -0.10
CA GLU A 207 16.37 5.66 -0.33
C GLU A 207 15.58 4.81 0.65
N ILE A 208 15.15 3.64 0.21
CA ILE A 208 14.31 2.72 0.95
C ILE A 208 14.86 1.31 0.75
N VAL A 209 14.94 0.54 1.82
CA VAL A 209 15.19 -0.90 1.76
C VAL A 209 13.93 -1.62 2.21
N TYR A 210 13.30 -2.34 1.30
CA TYR A 210 12.19 -3.23 1.62
C TYR A 210 12.66 -4.68 1.81
N ASN A 211 12.12 -5.37 2.79
CA ASN A 211 12.02 -6.82 2.74
C ASN A 211 10.98 -7.15 1.65
N THR A 212 11.37 -8.00 0.73
CA THR A 212 10.48 -8.43 -0.36
C THR A 212 9.56 -9.55 0.13
N VAL A 213 8.45 -9.74 -0.56
CA VAL A 213 7.52 -10.84 -0.33
C VAL A 213 7.56 -11.80 -1.51
N GLU A 214 7.11 -13.01 -1.31
CA GLU A 214 7.04 -14.01 -2.37
C GLU A 214 5.96 -13.64 -3.39
N ASP A 215 6.28 -13.80 -4.67
CA ASP A 215 5.28 -13.72 -5.75
C ASP A 215 4.86 -15.13 -6.11
N VAL A 216 3.76 -15.55 -5.54
CA VAL A 216 3.27 -16.93 -5.60
C VAL A 216 2.76 -17.23 -7.01
N PRO A 217 3.18 -18.35 -7.65
CA PRO A 217 2.98 -18.56 -9.09
C PRO A 217 1.55 -18.91 -9.50
N HIS A 218 0.80 -19.62 -8.65
CA HIS A 218 -0.55 -20.05 -8.97
C HIS A 218 -1.58 -19.20 -8.27
N LYS A 219 -2.50 -18.64 -9.06
CA LYS A 219 -3.59 -17.77 -8.58
C LYS A 219 -4.93 -18.32 -9.07
N GLY A 220 -5.94 -18.16 -8.24
CA GLY A 220 -7.33 -18.42 -8.60
C GLY A 220 -8.18 -17.25 -8.17
N CYS A 221 -9.10 -16.84 -9.02
CA CYS A 221 -10.00 -15.72 -8.73
C CYS A 221 -11.46 -16.17 -8.86
N GLY A 222 -12.33 -15.50 -8.12
CA GLY A 222 -13.77 -15.61 -8.28
C GLY A 222 -14.40 -14.24 -8.38
N LEU A 223 -15.35 -14.10 -9.30
CA LEU A 223 -16.17 -12.91 -9.48
C LEU A 223 -17.63 -13.29 -9.27
N MET A 224 -18.24 -12.74 -8.24
CA MET A 224 -19.58 -13.06 -7.77
C MET A 224 -20.46 -11.82 -7.82
N PHE A 225 -21.75 -11.99 -8.12
CA PHE A 225 -22.71 -10.89 -8.25
C PHE A 225 -23.90 -11.15 -7.35
N PHE A 226 -24.27 -10.17 -6.53
CA PHE A 226 -25.33 -10.27 -5.53
C PHE A 226 -26.43 -9.25 -5.80
N SER A 227 -27.69 -9.68 -5.65
CA SER A 227 -28.85 -8.82 -5.87
C SER A 227 -29.01 -7.74 -4.80
N THR A 228 -28.42 -7.96 -3.61
CA THR A 228 -28.50 -7.02 -2.49
C THR A 228 -27.13 -6.75 -1.89
N LEU A 229 -26.96 -5.55 -1.32
CA LEU A 229 -25.76 -5.19 -0.58
C LEU A 229 -25.60 -6.06 0.67
N ASN A 230 -26.70 -6.52 1.25
CA ASN A 230 -26.68 -7.40 2.44
C ASN A 230 -26.03 -8.75 2.10
N ASP A 231 -26.43 -9.39 1.00
CA ASP A 231 -25.85 -10.68 0.58
C ASP A 231 -24.36 -10.53 0.21
N ALA A 232 -24.00 -9.44 -0.48
CA ALA A 232 -22.60 -9.10 -0.75
C ALA A 232 -21.81 -8.92 0.57
N SER A 233 -22.37 -8.24 1.56
CA SER A 233 -21.71 -8.05 2.87
C SER A 233 -21.54 -9.36 3.63
N LEU A 234 -22.51 -10.26 3.59
CA LEU A 234 -22.39 -11.60 4.18
C LEU A 234 -21.27 -12.40 3.53
N ALA A 235 -21.16 -12.32 2.19
CA ALA A 235 -20.07 -12.97 1.45
C ALA A 235 -18.69 -12.39 1.79
N VAL A 236 -18.56 -11.04 1.93
CA VAL A 236 -17.30 -10.40 2.36
C VAL A 236 -16.90 -10.87 3.76
N VAL A 237 -17.84 -10.91 4.70
CA VAL A 237 -17.57 -11.40 6.07
C VAL A 237 -17.13 -12.86 6.05
N ALA A 238 -17.79 -13.71 5.26
CA ALA A 238 -17.40 -15.10 5.12
C ALA A 238 -15.98 -15.23 4.56
N LEU A 239 -15.66 -14.53 3.46
CA LEU A 239 -14.33 -14.52 2.84
C LEU A 239 -13.25 -14.02 3.81
N ALA A 240 -13.52 -12.94 4.55
CA ALA A 240 -12.57 -12.38 5.52
C ALA A 240 -12.26 -13.35 6.67
N ASN A 241 -13.24 -14.16 7.09
CA ASN A 241 -13.08 -15.13 8.17
C ASN A 241 -12.33 -16.41 7.74
N MET A 242 -12.13 -16.64 6.44
CA MET A 242 -11.38 -17.81 5.94
C MET A 242 -9.88 -17.71 6.15
N GLY A 243 -9.36 -16.52 6.47
CA GLY A 243 -7.93 -16.29 6.64
C GLY A 243 -7.18 -16.11 5.33
N ARG A 244 -5.97 -15.56 5.46
CA ARG A 244 -5.14 -15.16 4.29
C ARG A 244 -4.60 -16.37 3.50
N GLU A 245 -4.48 -17.53 4.12
CA GLU A 245 -4.09 -18.78 3.47
C GLU A 245 -5.14 -19.30 2.46
N LYS A 246 -6.39 -18.82 2.58
CA LYS A 246 -7.48 -19.14 1.65
C LYS A 246 -7.84 -17.99 0.75
N VAL A 247 -7.89 -16.75 1.28
CA VAL A 247 -8.33 -15.56 0.57
C VAL A 247 -7.33 -14.43 0.80
N VAL A 248 -6.55 -14.09 -0.22
CA VAL A 248 -5.55 -13.01 -0.13
C VAL A 248 -6.13 -11.63 -0.40
N ALA A 249 -7.22 -11.57 -1.16
CA ALA A 249 -7.95 -10.35 -1.48
C ALA A 249 -9.44 -10.62 -1.65
N ALA A 250 -10.28 -9.68 -1.21
CA ALA A 250 -11.70 -9.64 -1.49
C ALA A 250 -12.13 -8.16 -1.63
N GLU A 251 -12.58 -7.80 -2.82
CA GLU A 251 -12.97 -6.44 -3.18
C GLU A 251 -14.43 -6.38 -3.55
N MET A 252 -15.18 -5.53 -2.87
CA MET A 252 -16.59 -5.30 -3.17
C MET A 252 -16.73 -4.07 -4.09
N MET A 253 -17.55 -4.20 -5.11
CA MET A 253 -17.92 -3.16 -6.06
C MET A 253 -19.44 -2.99 -6.02
N ASP A 254 -19.91 -1.80 -5.72
CA ASP A 254 -21.34 -1.48 -5.75
C ASP A 254 -21.85 -1.26 -7.19
N TYR A 255 -23.14 -1.17 -7.37
CA TYR A 255 -23.75 -1.00 -8.68
C TYR A 255 -23.26 0.28 -9.39
N GLN A 256 -23.08 1.39 -8.68
CA GLN A 256 -22.62 2.63 -9.29
C GLN A 256 -21.18 2.50 -9.81
N SER A 257 -20.33 1.81 -9.07
CA SER A 257 -18.96 1.47 -9.49
C SER A 257 -18.95 0.58 -10.73
N LEU A 258 -19.81 -0.44 -10.78
CA LEU A 258 -19.95 -1.31 -11.95
C LEU A 258 -20.48 -0.54 -13.16
N LYS A 259 -21.48 0.30 -12.97
CA LYS A 259 -22.05 1.17 -14.00
C LYS A 259 -21.03 2.14 -14.60
N ALA A 260 -20.17 2.71 -13.76
CA ALA A 260 -19.13 3.63 -14.21
C ALA A 260 -18.15 2.99 -15.19
N VAL A 261 -17.84 1.71 -15.03
CA VAL A 261 -16.89 0.99 -15.90
C VAL A 261 -17.53 0.34 -17.13
N GLN A 262 -18.87 0.25 -17.22
CA GLN A 262 -19.57 -0.35 -18.37
C GLN A 262 -19.26 0.31 -19.72
N THR A 263 -18.81 1.56 -19.70
CA THR A 263 -18.45 2.32 -20.91
C THR A 263 -17.04 2.02 -21.43
N LEU A 264 -16.22 1.28 -20.69
CA LEU A 264 -14.86 0.92 -21.11
C LEU A 264 -14.90 -0.10 -22.24
N GLU A 265 -14.00 0.03 -23.22
CA GLU A 265 -13.93 -0.83 -24.40
C GLU A 265 -13.70 -2.32 -24.08
N ASN A 266 -12.88 -2.61 -23.08
CA ASN A 266 -12.46 -3.98 -22.74
C ASN A 266 -13.24 -4.61 -21.57
N VAL A 267 -14.42 -4.09 -21.24
CA VAL A 267 -15.27 -4.67 -20.19
C VAL A 267 -16.05 -5.85 -20.76
N PRO A 268 -16.01 -7.02 -20.11
CA PRO A 268 -16.78 -8.18 -20.51
C PRO A 268 -18.28 -7.87 -20.59
N GLU A 269 -18.98 -8.49 -21.55
CA GLU A 269 -20.40 -8.24 -21.82
C GLU A 269 -21.29 -8.48 -20.59
N PHE A 270 -21.00 -9.50 -19.81
CA PHE A 270 -21.75 -9.81 -18.59
C PHE A 270 -21.74 -8.68 -17.56
N VAL A 271 -20.72 -7.81 -17.52
CA VAL A 271 -20.67 -6.64 -16.63
C VAL A 271 -21.61 -5.54 -17.14
N ARG A 272 -21.81 -5.46 -18.46
CA ARG A 272 -22.71 -4.46 -19.07
C ARG A 272 -24.18 -4.78 -18.84
N GLU A 273 -24.49 -6.05 -18.59
CA GLU A 273 -25.86 -6.56 -18.46
C GLU A 273 -26.27 -6.85 -17.01
N VAL A 274 -25.41 -6.49 -16.01
CA VAL A 274 -25.78 -6.71 -14.59
C VAL A 274 -27.05 -5.96 -14.23
N PRO A 275 -28.00 -6.61 -13.52
CA PRO A 275 -29.24 -5.97 -13.06
C PRO A 275 -28.95 -4.74 -12.18
N GLU A 276 -29.86 -3.77 -12.19
CA GLU A 276 -29.78 -2.60 -11.33
C GLU A 276 -29.73 -2.99 -9.85
N GLY A 277 -28.85 -2.34 -9.07
CA GLY A 277 -28.68 -2.63 -7.64
C GLY A 277 -27.72 -3.78 -7.35
N THR A 278 -27.20 -4.47 -8.37
CA THR A 278 -26.25 -5.57 -8.19
C THR A 278 -24.93 -5.08 -7.59
N SER A 279 -24.44 -5.77 -6.57
CA SER A 279 -23.07 -5.61 -6.04
C SER A 279 -22.22 -6.79 -6.48
N ALA A 280 -20.95 -6.56 -6.80
CA ALA A 280 -20.01 -7.62 -7.15
C ALA A 280 -18.91 -7.77 -6.09
N ILE A 281 -18.40 -8.99 -5.94
CA ILE A 281 -17.21 -9.29 -5.16
C ILE A 281 -16.21 -9.99 -6.06
N LEU A 282 -15.01 -9.43 -6.14
CA LEU A 282 -13.86 -10.07 -6.77
C LEU A 282 -12.90 -10.52 -5.66
N PHE A 283 -12.61 -11.80 -5.60
CA PHE A 283 -11.66 -12.36 -4.64
C PHE A 283 -10.53 -13.11 -5.31
N GLN A 284 -9.41 -13.27 -4.59
CA GLN A 284 -8.25 -14.02 -5.04
C GLN A 284 -7.75 -14.96 -3.96
N THR A 285 -7.39 -16.17 -4.37
CA THR A 285 -6.57 -17.13 -3.64
C THR A 285 -5.26 -17.36 -4.40
N GLU A 286 -4.20 -17.74 -3.71
CA GLU A 286 -2.91 -18.05 -4.34
C GLU A 286 -2.16 -19.14 -3.58
N SER A 287 -1.31 -19.90 -4.28
CA SER A 287 -0.49 -20.95 -3.69
C SER A 287 0.72 -21.28 -4.57
N TYR A 288 1.71 -21.99 -3.99
CA TYR A 288 2.78 -22.63 -4.75
C TYR A 288 2.33 -23.84 -5.55
N SER A 289 1.22 -24.47 -5.15
CA SER A 289 0.64 -25.63 -5.82
C SER A 289 -0.67 -25.26 -6.50
N LYS A 290 -0.83 -25.68 -7.73
CA LYS A 290 -2.09 -25.55 -8.46
C LYS A 290 -3.21 -26.34 -7.76
N ASP A 291 -2.91 -27.53 -7.26
CA ASP A 291 -3.88 -28.38 -6.54
C ASP A 291 -4.43 -27.67 -5.30
N THR A 292 -3.55 -26.96 -4.55
CA THR A 292 -3.99 -26.16 -3.40
C THR A 292 -4.91 -24.99 -3.83
N VAL A 293 -4.66 -24.37 -4.99
CA VAL A 293 -5.56 -23.34 -5.52
C VAL A 293 -6.92 -23.94 -5.88
N ASP A 294 -6.95 -25.14 -6.49
CA ASP A 294 -8.18 -25.86 -6.78
C ASP A 294 -8.96 -26.19 -5.51
N GLU A 295 -8.28 -26.72 -4.48
CA GLU A 295 -8.87 -26.99 -3.16
C GLU A 295 -9.42 -25.73 -2.50
N ASN A 296 -8.67 -24.62 -2.54
CA ASN A 296 -9.12 -23.35 -1.99
C ASN A 296 -10.37 -22.83 -2.70
N LEU A 297 -10.39 -22.85 -4.04
CA LEU A 297 -11.57 -22.44 -4.81
C LEU A 297 -12.78 -23.32 -4.50
N ALA A 298 -12.59 -24.66 -4.39
CA ALA A 298 -13.66 -25.58 -4.03
C ALA A 298 -14.18 -25.29 -2.61
N PHE A 299 -13.29 -25.07 -1.65
CA PHE A 299 -13.65 -24.71 -0.29
C PHE A 299 -14.44 -23.38 -0.24
N ILE A 300 -13.95 -22.33 -0.92
CA ILE A 300 -14.62 -21.02 -0.95
C ILE A 300 -16.02 -21.16 -1.57
N LYS A 301 -16.17 -21.91 -2.68
CA LYS A 301 -17.47 -22.19 -3.30
C LYS A 301 -18.44 -22.85 -2.34
N GLU A 302 -17.99 -23.84 -1.59
CA GLU A 302 -18.82 -24.55 -0.62
C GLU A 302 -19.27 -23.65 0.53
N GLN A 303 -18.37 -22.79 1.04
CA GLN A 303 -18.69 -21.85 2.13
C GLN A 303 -19.69 -20.76 1.71
N LEU A 304 -19.72 -20.40 0.42
CA LEU A 304 -20.57 -19.31 -0.08
C LEU A 304 -21.83 -19.82 -0.80
N LYS A 305 -22.04 -21.14 -0.92
CA LYS A 305 -23.14 -21.72 -1.71
C LYS A 305 -24.55 -21.31 -1.30
N ASP A 306 -24.75 -21.02 -0.02
CA ASP A 306 -26.05 -20.67 0.54
C ASP A 306 -26.37 -19.16 0.45
N ILE A 307 -25.40 -18.34 -0.02
CA ILE A 307 -25.61 -16.91 -0.26
C ILE A 307 -26.11 -16.74 -1.71
N PRO A 308 -27.34 -16.22 -1.91
CA PRO A 308 -27.92 -16.12 -3.25
C PRO A 308 -27.18 -15.12 -4.13
N THR A 309 -26.92 -15.49 -5.38
CA THR A 309 -26.27 -14.65 -6.39
C THR A 309 -27.27 -14.18 -7.44
N ALA A 310 -27.09 -12.98 -7.98
CA ALA A 310 -27.94 -12.40 -9.01
C ALA A 310 -27.76 -13.10 -10.37
N ILE A 311 -26.54 -13.49 -10.68
CA ILE A 311 -26.14 -14.25 -11.87
C ILE A 311 -25.11 -15.33 -11.47
N PRO A 312 -24.87 -16.36 -12.30
CA PRO A 312 -23.88 -17.38 -11.99
C PRO A 312 -22.51 -16.80 -11.70
N SER A 313 -21.89 -17.24 -10.60
CA SER A 313 -20.55 -16.84 -10.21
C SER A 313 -19.50 -17.39 -11.18
N LEU A 314 -18.49 -16.58 -11.45
CA LEU A 314 -17.37 -16.92 -12.33
C LEU A 314 -16.14 -17.26 -11.49
N TYR A 315 -15.37 -18.26 -11.91
CA TYR A 315 -14.12 -18.68 -11.26
C TYR A 315 -13.10 -19.02 -12.33
N SER A 316 -11.87 -18.55 -12.16
CA SER A 316 -10.82 -18.84 -13.13
C SER A 316 -9.44 -18.89 -12.49
N GLN A 317 -8.57 -19.70 -13.09
CA GLN A 317 -7.12 -19.73 -12.88
C GLN A 317 -6.37 -19.27 -14.14
N ASP A 318 -7.08 -18.94 -15.22
CA ASP A 318 -6.45 -18.39 -16.42
C ASP A 318 -6.14 -16.90 -16.19
N PRO A 319 -4.83 -16.50 -16.26
CA PRO A 319 -4.42 -15.12 -16.12
C PRO A 319 -5.14 -14.15 -17.06
N LYS A 320 -5.47 -14.59 -18.30
CA LYS A 320 -6.17 -13.74 -19.27
C LYS A 320 -7.57 -13.36 -18.79
N GLU A 321 -8.25 -14.29 -18.11
CA GLU A 321 -9.59 -14.06 -17.59
C GLU A 321 -9.54 -13.22 -16.31
N TYR A 322 -8.83 -13.67 -15.29
CA TYR A 322 -8.85 -12.96 -14.01
C TYR A 322 -8.16 -11.59 -14.06
N ASP A 323 -7.15 -11.38 -14.91
CA ASP A 323 -6.54 -10.06 -15.11
C ASP A 323 -7.55 -9.06 -15.70
N SER A 324 -8.46 -9.53 -16.57
CA SER A 324 -9.56 -8.71 -17.08
C SER A 324 -10.53 -8.26 -15.97
N TRP A 325 -10.81 -9.14 -15.00
CA TRP A 325 -11.65 -8.82 -13.84
C TRP A 325 -10.96 -7.82 -12.92
N TRP A 326 -9.66 -8.00 -12.68
CA TRP A 326 -8.87 -7.03 -11.91
C TRP A 326 -8.74 -5.69 -12.63
N ALA A 327 -8.69 -5.67 -13.97
CA ALA A 327 -8.68 -4.45 -14.76
C ALA A 327 -9.97 -3.64 -14.57
N ILE A 328 -11.14 -4.30 -14.49
CA ILE A 328 -12.42 -3.66 -14.15
C ILE A 328 -12.29 -2.93 -12.81
N ARG A 329 -11.86 -3.64 -11.77
CA ARG A 329 -11.71 -3.08 -10.41
C ARG A 329 -10.72 -1.90 -10.38
N LYS A 330 -9.59 -2.01 -11.06
CA LYS A 330 -8.58 -0.94 -11.14
C LYS A 330 -9.08 0.28 -11.91
N GLY A 331 -9.95 0.07 -12.92
CA GLY A 331 -10.53 1.14 -13.74
C GLY A 331 -11.56 2.01 -13.03
N ILE A 332 -12.16 1.54 -11.91
CA ILE A 332 -13.18 2.29 -11.17
C ILE A 332 -12.63 3.63 -10.65
N LEU A 333 -11.47 3.63 -10.00
CA LEU A 333 -10.92 4.82 -9.36
C LEU A 333 -10.68 6.00 -10.32
N PRO A 334 -10.01 5.83 -11.47
CA PRO A 334 -9.81 6.93 -12.43
C PRO A 334 -11.12 7.45 -13.01
N ILE A 335 -12.10 6.58 -13.25
CA ILE A 335 -13.37 6.95 -13.87
C ILE A 335 -14.24 7.73 -12.89
N VAL A 336 -14.40 7.22 -11.65
CA VAL A 336 -15.19 7.91 -10.62
C VAL A 336 -14.52 9.23 -10.21
N GLY A 337 -13.20 9.26 -10.10
CA GLY A 337 -12.45 10.48 -9.80
C GLY A 337 -12.47 11.52 -10.93
N GLY A 338 -12.73 11.12 -12.17
CA GLY A 338 -12.87 11.99 -13.33
C GLY A 338 -14.30 12.54 -13.56
N GLN A 339 -15.28 11.99 -12.89
CA GLN A 339 -16.66 12.48 -12.94
C GLN A 339 -16.77 13.73 -12.06
N ARG A 340 -16.75 14.92 -12.70
CA ARG A 340 -17.01 16.22 -12.06
C ARG A 340 -18.40 16.73 -12.41
#